data_ccb7e2bff04377023d59d532ebce3eae
#
_entry.id   ccb7e2bff04377023d59d532ebce3eae
#
_cell.length_a   1.000
_cell.length_b   1.000
_cell.length_c   1.000
_cell.angle_alpha   90.00
_cell.angle_beta   90.00
_cell.angle_gamma   90.00
#
_symmetry.space_group_name_H-M   'P 1'
#
loop_
_entity.id
_entity.type
_entity.pdbx_description
1 polymer ?
#
loop_
_entity_poly.entity_id
_entity_poly.type
_entity_poly.pdbx_seq_one_letter_code
_entity_poly.pdbx_strand_id
1 'polypeptide(L)'
;FKQKTAYEIVDCDWSSDVCSSDLLSTSGPWWIALMFGVYSAQWLAVVGFLPTIYAAAGVQGAWLAVLSALAAAVNAGGNIGSGRLLQRGWSAQATLLTGYGAMALGSWLAFDAHTVDWPWLRYAGVLLFSCVGGLIPGTLFSLAVRLAPAPHLVGSTVGWMQQLSATGQFWGPPLAAALAMAVGGWQLTWLMTCACCVIGAGLALRVGRLPQARQ
;
A
#
# COMPACT_ATOMS: atom_id res chain seq x y z
N PHE A 1 15.89 35.65 4.47
CA PHE A 1 16.32 34.25 4.67
C PHE A 1 17.77 34.31 5.19
N LYS A 2 17.99 34.08 6.49
CA LYS A 2 19.34 33.87 7.02
C LYS A 2 19.70 32.40 6.72
N GLN A 3 20.70 32.21 5.89
CA GLN A 3 21.29 30.90 5.67
C GLN A 3 21.99 30.46 6.96
N LYS A 4 21.53 29.39 7.59
CA LYS A 4 22.22 28.80 8.74
C LYS A 4 23.60 28.33 8.30
N THR A 5 24.62 28.67 9.01
CA THR A 5 26.00 28.24 8.74
C THR A 5 26.14 26.74 9.02
N ALA A 6 27.08 26.07 8.33
CA ALA A 6 27.32 24.63 8.49
C ALA A 6 27.59 24.20 9.96
N TYR A 7 28.04 25.09 10.81
CA TYR A 7 28.23 24.86 12.24
C TYR A 7 26.92 24.74 13.03
N GLU A 8 25.87 25.45 12.63
CA GLU A 8 24.55 25.34 13.28
C GLU A 8 23.81 24.02 12.91
N ILE A 9 24.31 23.31 11.88
CA ILE A 9 23.79 22.00 11.47
C ILE A 9 24.45 20.87 12.30
N VAL A 10 25.65 21.10 12.85
CA VAL A 10 26.41 20.12 13.64
C VAL A 10 25.89 20.00 15.08
N ASP A 11 25.25 21.05 15.60
CA ASP A 11 24.54 21.01 16.91
C ASP A 11 23.14 20.39 16.85
N CYS A 12 22.79 19.69 15.79
CA CYS A 12 21.76 18.66 15.86
C CYS A 12 22.34 17.53 16.72
N ASP A 13 22.08 17.64 18.00
CA ASP A 13 22.41 16.68 19.03
C ASP A 13 22.07 15.27 18.55
N TRP A 14 23.08 14.48 18.25
CA TRP A 14 22.96 13.06 17.90
C TRP A 14 22.58 12.21 19.12
N SER A 15 22.10 12.82 20.20
CA SER A 15 21.39 12.17 21.29
C SER A 15 20.01 11.72 20.80
N SER A 16 19.98 11.08 19.63
CA SER A 16 18.78 10.61 18.93
C SER A 16 18.06 9.43 19.61
N ASP A 17 18.58 8.94 20.74
CA ASP A 17 17.96 7.85 21.48
C ASP A 17 16.60 8.24 22.08
N VAL A 18 16.37 9.51 22.39
CA VAL A 18 15.10 10.03 22.89
C VAL A 18 14.06 10.11 21.76
N CYS A 19 14.47 10.49 20.54
CA CYS A 19 13.55 10.66 19.41
C CYS A 19 13.03 9.32 18.86
N SER A 20 13.85 8.27 18.85
CA SER A 20 13.44 6.94 18.39
C SER A 20 12.54 6.24 19.40
N SER A 21 12.78 6.43 20.71
CA SER A 21 11.93 5.86 21.77
C SER A 21 10.50 6.42 21.70
N ASP A 22 10.32 7.72 21.46
CA ASP A 22 9.01 8.37 21.35
C ASP A 22 8.22 7.88 20.15
N LEU A 23 8.90 7.68 19.01
CA LEU A 23 8.28 7.09 17.81
C LEU A 23 7.75 5.68 18.07
N LEU A 24 8.56 4.83 18.69
CA LEU A 24 8.22 3.43 18.94
C LEU A 24 7.24 3.24 20.09
N SER A 25 7.16 4.20 21.03
CA SER A 25 6.24 4.16 22.17
C SER A 25 4.80 4.57 21.79
N THR A 26 4.63 5.27 20.66
CA THR A 26 3.31 5.72 20.21
C THR A 26 2.68 4.77 19.20
N SER A 27 1.38 4.50 19.36
CA SER A 27 0.67 3.53 18.51
C SER A 27 0.35 4.05 17.09
N GLY A 28 0.22 5.36 16.90
CA GLY A 28 -0.13 5.96 15.61
C GLY A 28 0.81 5.58 14.46
N PRO A 29 2.12 5.81 14.59
CA PRO A 29 3.12 5.40 13.60
C PRO A 29 3.11 3.91 13.28
N TRP A 30 2.88 3.05 14.28
CA TRP A 30 2.79 1.61 14.07
C TRP A 30 1.60 1.21 13.20
N TRP A 31 0.42 1.77 13.45
CA TRP A 31 -0.77 1.43 12.68
C TRP A 31 -0.61 1.78 11.21
N ILE A 32 -0.11 3.00 10.90
CA ILE A 32 0.09 3.41 9.50
C ILE A 32 1.24 2.64 8.83
N ALA A 33 2.30 2.30 9.55
CA ALA A 33 3.40 1.50 9.03
C ALA A 33 2.97 0.07 8.71
N LEU A 34 2.22 -0.60 9.61
CA LEU A 34 1.66 -1.93 9.38
C LEU A 34 0.70 -1.95 8.19
N MET A 35 -0.20 -0.95 8.09
CA MET A 35 -1.09 -0.84 6.93
C MET A 35 -0.30 -0.71 5.64
N PHE A 36 0.78 0.08 5.63
CA PHE A 36 1.60 0.24 4.45
C PHE A 36 2.38 -1.03 4.09
N GLY A 37 2.87 -1.77 5.09
CA GLY A 37 3.50 -3.07 4.89
C GLY A 37 2.55 -4.09 4.26
N VAL A 38 1.34 -4.21 4.79
CA VAL A 38 0.30 -5.12 4.28
C VAL A 38 -0.15 -4.74 2.86
N TYR A 39 -0.31 -3.43 2.59
CA TYR A 39 -0.60 -2.93 1.25
C TYR A 39 0.51 -3.29 0.26
N SER A 40 1.76 -2.99 0.62
CA SER A 40 2.92 -3.18 -0.26
C SER A 40 3.19 -4.65 -0.56
N ALA A 41 2.98 -5.54 0.43
CA ALA A 41 3.13 -6.97 0.26
C ALA A 41 2.22 -7.52 -0.84
N GLN A 42 0.92 -7.21 -0.77
CA GLN A 42 -0.05 -7.71 -1.73
C GLN A 42 0.05 -7.00 -3.10
N TRP A 43 0.35 -5.68 -3.10
CA TRP A 43 0.47 -4.92 -4.34
C TRP A 43 1.63 -5.44 -5.19
N LEU A 44 2.82 -5.60 -4.60
CA LEU A 44 3.99 -6.11 -5.32
C LEU A 44 3.82 -7.59 -5.69
N ALA A 45 3.16 -8.39 -4.84
CA ALA A 45 2.86 -9.78 -5.15
C ALA A 45 1.97 -9.92 -6.40
N VAL A 46 0.97 -9.06 -6.55
CA VAL A 46 0.08 -9.08 -7.73
C VAL A 46 0.78 -8.44 -8.93
N VAL A 47 1.17 -7.17 -8.83
CA VAL A 47 1.67 -6.40 -9.98
C VAL A 47 3.05 -6.92 -10.46
N GLY A 48 3.89 -7.36 -9.53
CA GLY A 48 5.21 -7.91 -9.86
C GLY A 48 5.15 -9.23 -10.64
N PHE A 49 4.13 -10.06 -10.42
CA PHE A 49 3.97 -11.31 -11.15
C PHE A 49 3.07 -11.21 -12.40
N LEU A 50 2.49 -10.04 -12.71
CA LEU A 50 1.66 -9.88 -13.92
C LEU A 50 2.37 -10.31 -15.20
N PRO A 51 3.66 -9.99 -15.44
CA PRO A 51 4.34 -10.48 -16.64
C PRO A 51 4.36 -12.01 -16.72
N THR A 52 4.64 -12.69 -15.60
CA THR A 52 4.64 -14.15 -15.53
C THR A 52 3.25 -14.74 -15.74
N ILE A 53 2.23 -14.14 -15.11
CA ILE A 53 0.83 -14.58 -15.22
C ILE A 53 0.32 -14.41 -16.65
N TYR A 54 0.59 -13.28 -17.28
CA TYR A 54 0.17 -13.01 -18.65
C TYR A 54 0.93 -13.85 -19.69
N ALA A 55 2.24 -14.08 -19.47
CA ALA A 55 3.01 -14.99 -20.32
C ALA A 55 2.44 -16.40 -20.26
N ALA A 56 2.10 -16.91 -19.07
CA ALA A 56 1.46 -18.20 -18.89
C ALA A 56 0.05 -18.28 -19.55
N ALA A 57 -0.66 -17.14 -19.64
CA ALA A 57 -1.94 -17.02 -20.35
C ALA A 57 -1.78 -16.81 -21.87
N GLY A 58 -0.54 -16.89 -22.41
CA GLY A 58 -0.28 -16.79 -23.85
C GLY A 58 -0.12 -15.35 -24.37
N VAL A 59 -0.12 -14.33 -23.50
CA VAL A 59 0.14 -12.94 -23.90
C VAL A 59 1.65 -12.77 -24.11
N GLN A 60 2.05 -12.27 -25.26
CA GLN A 60 3.46 -12.14 -25.65
C GLN A 60 3.80 -10.76 -26.22
N GLY A 61 5.10 -10.48 -26.33
CA GLY A 61 5.62 -9.30 -26.98
C GLY A 61 5.23 -7.99 -26.30
N ALA A 62 4.95 -6.96 -27.09
CA ALA A 62 4.66 -5.62 -26.61
C ALA A 62 3.40 -5.55 -25.71
N TRP A 63 2.40 -6.37 -25.97
CA TRP A 63 1.17 -6.40 -25.17
C TRP A 63 1.41 -6.81 -23.71
N LEU A 64 2.27 -7.78 -23.48
CA LEU A 64 2.66 -8.18 -22.12
C LEU A 64 3.26 -7.00 -21.35
N ALA A 65 4.17 -6.27 -21.98
CA ALA A 65 4.80 -5.11 -21.35
C ALA A 65 3.80 -3.97 -21.11
N VAL A 66 2.94 -3.65 -22.10
CA VAL A 66 1.95 -2.57 -22.02
C VAL A 66 0.91 -2.84 -20.92
N LEU A 67 0.33 -4.04 -20.88
CA LEU A 67 -0.67 -4.38 -19.88
C LEU A 67 -0.10 -4.35 -18.46
N SER A 68 1.12 -4.88 -18.27
CA SER A 68 1.79 -4.88 -16.97
C SER A 68 2.18 -3.46 -16.54
N ALA A 69 2.72 -2.65 -17.46
CA ALA A 69 3.09 -1.27 -17.18
C ALA A 69 1.87 -0.40 -16.85
N LEU A 70 0.76 -0.58 -17.59
CA LEU A 70 -0.48 0.17 -17.34
C LEU A 70 -1.05 -0.21 -15.96
N ALA A 71 -1.06 -1.49 -15.59
CA ALA A 71 -1.49 -1.94 -14.27
C ALA A 71 -0.68 -1.29 -13.14
N ALA A 72 0.63 -1.10 -13.33
CA ALA A 72 1.47 -0.38 -12.38
C ALA A 72 1.20 1.15 -12.40
N ALA A 73 1.10 1.73 -13.59
CA ALA A 73 0.98 3.19 -13.76
C ALA A 73 -0.33 3.76 -13.20
N VAL A 74 -1.46 3.05 -13.33
CA VAL A 74 -2.75 3.52 -12.80
C VAL A 74 -2.77 3.68 -11.29
N ASN A 75 -1.86 3.05 -10.56
CA ASN A 75 -1.69 3.24 -9.12
C ASN A 75 -1.37 4.70 -8.76
N ALA A 76 -0.60 5.39 -9.59
CA ALA A 76 -0.30 6.81 -9.40
C ALA A 76 -1.58 7.66 -9.44
N GLY A 77 -2.56 7.29 -10.28
CA GLY A 77 -3.88 7.95 -10.32
C GLY A 77 -4.62 7.86 -8.98
N GLY A 78 -4.59 6.69 -8.34
CA GLY A 78 -5.15 6.49 -7.00
C GLY A 78 -4.44 7.33 -5.93
N ASN A 79 -3.10 7.36 -5.97
CA ASN A 79 -2.31 8.19 -5.06
C ASN A 79 -2.69 9.67 -5.14
N ILE A 80 -2.80 10.22 -6.36
CA ILE A 80 -3.25 11.61 -6.58
C ILE A 80 -4.71 11.77 -6.14
N GLY A 81 -5.54 10.76 -6.45
CA GLY A 81 -6.96 10.74 -6.10
C GLY A 81 -7.21 10.83 -4.60
N SER A 82 -6.37 10.18 -3.78
CA SER A 82 -6.49 10.21 -2.31
C SER A 82 -6.43 11.63 -1.76
N GLY A 83 -5.45 12.42 -2.22
CA GLY A 83 -5.32 13.82 -1.80
C GLY A 83 -6.55 14.65 -2.15
N ARG A 84 -7.11 14.46 -3.37
CA ARG A 84 -8.33 15.15 -3.81
C ARG A 84 -9.56 14.74 -2.99
N LEU A 85 -9.70 13.45 -2.64
CA LEU A 85 -10.81 12.97 -1.81
C LEU A 85 -10.73 13.56 -0.40
N LEU A 86 -9.55 13.56 0.21
CA LEU A 86 -9.32 14.15 1.53
C LEU A 86 -9.63 15.66 1.53
N GLN A 87 -9.21 16.40 0.49
CA GLN A 87 -9.55 17.81 0.31
C GLN A 87 -11.04 18.06 0.12
N ARG A 88 -11.79 17.09 -0.41
CA ARG A 88 -13.26 17.14 -0.55
C ARG A 88 -14.01 16.71 0.72
N GLY A 89 -13.28 16.50 1.82
CA GLY A 89 -13.88 16.17 3.12
C GLY A 89 -14.12 14.67 3.36
N TRP A 90 -13.58 13.79 2.50
CA TRP A 90 -13.60 12.36 2.82
C TRP A 90 -12.70 12.07 4.02
N SER A 91 -13.19 11.25 4.94
CA SER A 91 -12.35 10.82 6.04
C SER A 91 -11.22 9.88 5.56
N ALA A 92 -10.06 9.95 6.21
CA ALA A 92 -8.96 9.04 5.93
C ALA A 92 -9.39 7.57 6.08
N GLN A 93 -10.23 7.27 7.08
CA GLN A 93 -10.79 5.95 7.28
C GLN A 93 -11.62 5.46 6.09
N ALA A 94 -12.55 6.29 5.59
CA ALA A 94 -13.38 5.93 4.43
C ALA A 94 -12.52 5.70 3.19
N THR A 95 -11.52 6.55 2.96
CA THR A 95 -10.60 6.42 1.82
C THR A 95 -9.78 5.11 1.89
N LEU A 96 -9.26 4.76 3.08
CA LEU A 96 -8.53 3.50 3.29
C LEU A 96 -9.43 2.28 3.10
N LEU A 97 -10.65 2.29 3.66
CA LEU A 97 -11.61 1.19 3.50
C LEU A 97 -12.03 1.01 2.05
N THR A 98 -12.24 2.10 1.30
CA THR A 98 -12.50 2.06 -0.14
C THR A 98 -11.32 1.43 -0.89
N GLY A 99 -10.09 1.82 -0.56
CA GLY A 99 -8.88 1.24 -1.16
C GLY A 99 -8.79 -0.27 -0.92
N TYR A 100 -8.88 -0.72 0.33
CA TYR A 100 -8.81 -2.16 0.65
C TYR A 100 -9.99 -2.94 0.09
N GLY A 101 -11.21 -2.38 0.11
CA GLY A 101 -12.39 -3.01 -0.49
C GLY A 101 -12.26 -3.21 -2.00
N ALA A 102 -11.75 -2.20 -2.70
CA ALA A 102 -11.48 -2.28 -4.13
C ALA A 102 -10.35 -3.26 -4.46
N MET A 103 -9.31 -3.34 -3.61
CA MET A 103 -8.26 -4.34 -3.77
C MET A 103 -8.80 -5.77 -3.58
N ALA A 104 -9.64 -6.01 -2.59
CA ALA A 104 -10.26 -7.31 -2.38
C ALA A 104 -11.14 -7.71 -3.56
N LEU A 105 -12.04 -6.83 -4.00
CA LEU A 105 -12.89 -7.08 -5.17
C LEU A 105 -12.07 -7.25 -6.44
N GLY A 106 -11.10 -6.37 -6.68
CA GLY A 106 -10.25 -6.40 -7.88
C GLY A 106 -9.42 -7.68 -7.96
N SER A 107 -8.85 -8.15 -6.85
CA SER A 107 -8.10 -9.40 -6.83
C SER A 107 -9.00 -10.63 -7.02
N TRP A 108 -10.19 -10.62 -6.43
CA TRP A 108 -11.17 -11.68 -6.68
C TRP A 108 -11.55 -11.75 -8.16
N LEU A 109 -11.91 -10.62 -8.78
CA LEU A 109 -12.20 -10.57 -10.22
C LEU A 109 -11.02 -11.04 -11.08
N ALA A 110 -9.79 -10.72 -10.67
CA ALA A 110 -8.59 -11.05 -11.45
C ALA A 110 -8.21 -12.54 -11.40
N PHE A 111 -8.41 -13.21 -10.25
CA PHE A 111 -7.82 -14.53 -10.01
C PHE A 111 -8.83 -15.65 -9.76
N ASP A 112 -10.08 -15.36 -9.45
CA ASP A 112 -11.07 -16.39 -9.16
C ASP A 112 -11.34 -17.31 -10.37
N ALA A 113 -11.64 -18.58 -10.08
CA ALA A 113 -11.90 -19.58 -11.12
C ALA A 113 -13.14 -19.27 -11.96
N HIS A 114 -14.15 -18.60 -11.37
CA HIS A 114 -15.39 -18.25 -12.08
C HIS A 114 -15.20 -17.15 -13.14
N THR A 115 -14.07 -16.43 -13.11
CA THR A 115 -13.79 -15.37 -14.08
C THR A 115 -12.84 -15.80 -15.19
N VAL A 116 -12.47 -17.08 -15.25
CA VAL A 116 -11.43 -17.57 -16.19
C VAL A 116 -11.80 -17.32 -17.65
N ASP A 117 -13.07 -17.45 -18.01
CA ASP A 117 -13.56 -17.24 -19.37
C ASP A 117 -13.72 -15.77 -19.76
N TRP A 118 -13.42 -14.85 -18.84
CA TRP A 118 -13.62 -13.41 -19.01
C TRP A 118 -12.32 -12.62 -18.86
N PRO A 119 -11.35 -12.71 -19.80
CA PRO A 119 -10.03 -12.10 -19.67
C PRO A 119 -10.09 -10.57 -19.49
N TRP A 120 -11.05 -9.89 -20.11
CA TRP A 120 -11.24 -8.45 -19.93
C TRP A 120 -11.72 -8.07 -18.53
N LEU A 121 -12.59 -8.90 -17.93
CA LEU A 121 -13.04 -8.72 -16.55
C LEU A 121 -11.88 -8.91 -15.57
N ARG A 122 -11.05 -9.92 -15.81
CA ARG A 122 -9.82 -10.16 -15.02
C ARG A 122 -8.87 -8.98 -15.09
N TYR A 123 -8.63 -8.44 -16.29
CA TYR A 123 -7.78 -7.28 -16.44
C TYR A 123 -8.38 -6.02 -15.80
N ALA A 124 -9.68 -5.79 -15.94
CA ALA A 124 -10.38 -4.72 -15.23
C ALA A 124 -10.25 -4.87 -13.70
N GLY A 125 -10.30 -6.10 -13.18
CA GLY A 125 -10.03 -6.41 -11.78
C GLY A 125 -8.63 -5.98 -11.35
N VAL A 126 -7.60 -6.26 -12.16
CA VAL A 126 -6.23 -5.82 -11.90
C VAL A 126 -6.10 -4.29 -11.90
N LEU A 127 -6.75 -3.62 -12.85
CA LEU A 127 -6.76 -2.15 -12.91
C LEU A 127 -7.47 -1.55 -11.69
N LEU A 128 -8.60 -2.12 -11.27
CA LEU A 128 -9.34 -1.73 -10.07
C LEU A 128 -8.47 -1.91 -8.82
N PHE A 129 -7.84 -3.08 -8.67
CA PHE A 129 -6.92 -3.41 -7.59
C PHE A 129 -5.79 -2.38 -7.47
N SER A 130 -5.16 -2.04 -8.57
CA SER A 130 -4.02 -1.13 -8.56
C SER A 130 -4.44 0.34 -8.46
N CYS A 131 -5.39 0.79 -9.28
CA CYS A 131 -5.81 2.18 -9.34
C CYS A 131 -6.45 2.64 -8.02
N VAL A 132 -7.50 1.94 -7.57
CA VAL A 132 -8.20 2.33 -6.34
C VAL A 132 -7.39 1.95 -5.10
N GLY A 133 -6.62 0.86 -5.17
CA GLY A 133 -5.63 0.51 -4.15
C GLY A 133 -4.60 1.62 -3.90
N GLY A 134 -4.27 2.40 -4.93
CA GLY A 134 -3.40 3.58 -4.82
C GLY A 134 -3.91 4.68 -3.88
N LEU A 135 -5.19 4.68 -3.50
CA LEU A 135 -5.72 5.57 -2.46
C LEU A 135 -5.04 5.32 -1.11
N ILE A 136 -4.60 4.10 -0.84
CA ILE A 136 -4.02 3.70 0.46
C ILE A 136 -2.72 4.44 0.74
N PRO A 137 -1.65 4.31 -0.08
CA PRO A 137 -0.39 4.98 0.22
C PRO A 137 -0.53 6.50 0.32
N GLY A 138 -1.27 7.14 -0.58
CA GLY A 138 -1.46 8.59 -0.53
C GLY A 138 -2.18 9.05 0.75
N THR A 139 -3.16 8.28 1.23
CA THR A 139 -3.84 8.56 2.52
C THR A 139 -2.90 8.31 3.70
N LEU A 140 -2.09 7.25 3.67
CA LEU A 140 -1.15 6.94 4.75
C LEU A 140 -0.06 8.01 4.89
N PHE A 141 0.46 8.56 3.78
CA PHE A 141 1.39 9.69 3.84
C PHE A 141 0.74 10.95 4.43
N SER A 142 -0.52 11.21 4.13
CA SER A 142 -1.25 12.31 4.74
C SER A 142 -1.46 12.10 6.25
N LEU A 143 -1.71 10.87 6.68
CA LEU A 143 -1.83 10.49 8.08
C LEU A 143 -0.49 10.52 8.82
N ALA A 144 0.64 10.29 8.16
CA ALA A 144 1.96 10.35 8.76
C ALA A 144 2.24 11.72 9.39
N VAL A 145 1.81 12.79 8.73
CA VAL A 145 1.94 14.17 9.25
C VAL A 145 1.11 14.38 10.52
N ARG A 146 -0.08 13.78 10.59
CA ARG A 146 -1.03 13.95 11.71
C ARG A 146 -0.75 13.04 12.89
N LEU A 147 -0.21 11.85 12.64
CA LEU A 147 0.04 10.82 13.65
C LEU A 147 1.50 10.77 14.10
N ALA A 148 2.37 11.60 13.56
CA ALA A 148 3.72 11.77 14.08
C ALA A 148 3.64 12.30 15.53
N PRO A 149 4.44 11.76 16.46
CA PRO A 149 4.42 12.18 17.87
C PRO A 149 4.79 13.67 18.05
N ALA A 150 5.61 14.19 17.15
CA ALA A 150 6.01 15.60 17.13
C ALA A 150 6.33 16.07 15.69
N PRO A 151 6.23 17.37 15.38
CA PRO A 151 6.50 17.86 14.02
C PRO A 151 7.86 17.50 13.45
N HIS A 152 8.90 17.46 14.29
CA HIS A 152 10.25 17.05 13.87
C HIS A 152 10.39 15.55 13.63
N LEU A 153 9.45 14.71 14.09
CA LEU A 153 9.44 13.26 13.91
C LEU A 153 8.64 12.80 12.68
N VAL A 154 8.08 13.71 11.88
CA VAL A 154 7.34 13.34 10.64
C VAL A 154 8.24 12.54 9.69
N GLY A 155 9.49 12.98 9.48
CA GLY A 155 10.46 12.27 8.65
C GLY A 155 10.74 10.85 9.15
N SER A 156 10.96 10.69 10.47
CA SER A 156 11.18 9.39 11.10
C SER A 156 9.93 8.50 10.99
N THR A 157 8.73 9.06 11.13
CA THR A 157 7.46 8.33 10.95
C THR A 157 7.32 7.80 9.53
N VAL A 158 7.64 8.62 8.53
CA VAL A 158 7.65 8.20 7.11
C VAL A 158 8.73 7.13 6.87
N GLY A 159 9.92 7.30 7.44
CA GLY A 159 10.99 6.30 7.37
C GLY A 159 10.54 4.94 7.93
N TRP A 160 9.85 4.94 9.07
CA TRP A 160 9.29 3.73 9.68
C TRP A 160 8.22 3.07 8.80
N MET A 161 7.32 3.87 8.20
CA MET A 161 6.37 3.36 7.22
C MET A 161 7.07 2.71 6.02
N GLN A 162 8.10 3.34 5.49
CA GLN A 162 8.87 2.79 4.36
C GLN A 162 9.60 1.49 4.74
N GLN A 163 10.10 1.39 5.96
CA GLN A 163 10.73 0.16 6.46
C GLN A 163 9.74 -1.02 6.47
N LEU A 164 8.53 -0.80 6.98
CA LEU A 164 7.49 -1.83 6.99
C LEU A 164 6.99 -2.14 5.57
N SER A 165 6.90 -1.12 4.71
CA SER A 165 6.59 -1.29 3.29
C SER A 165 7.63 -2.17 2.59
N ALA A 166 8.93 -1.90 2.76
CA ALA A 166 10.01 -2.70 2.21
C ALA A 166 9.97 -4.15 2.73
N THR A 167 9.69 -4.33 4.02
CA THR A 167 9.49 -5.65 4.62
C THR A 167 8.32 -6.39 3.97
N GLY A 168 7.20 -5.71 3.75
CA GLY A 168 6.05 -6.27 3.02
C GLY A 168 6.39 -6.67 1.59
N GLN A 169 7.11 -5.81 0.87
CA GLN A 169 7.58 -6.11 -0.49
C GLN A 169 8.55 -7.29 -0.54
N PHE A 170 9.37 -7.47 0.48
CA PHE A 170 10.29 -8.59 0.59
C PHE A 170 9.54 -9.92 0.77
N TRP A 171 8.53 -9.98 1.63
CA TRP A 171 7.79 -11.21 1.93
C TRP A 171 6.61 -11.50 1.01
N GLY A 172 5.98 -10.46 0.46
CA GLY A 172 4.76 -10.60 -0.34
C GLY A 172 4.91 -11.51 -1.56
N PRO A 173 5.86 -11.24 -2.48
CA PRO A 173 6.07 -12.07 -3.66
C PRO A 173 6.45 -13.53 -3.35
N PRO A 174 7.38 -13.85 -2.44
CA PRO A 174 7.66 -15.23 -2.06
C PRO A 174 6.43 -16.00 -1.53
N LEU A 175 5.60 -15.34 -0.72
CA LEU A 175 4.37 -15.96 -0.20
C LEU A 175 3.37 -16.24 -1.32
N ALA A 176 3.19 -15.32 -2.26
CA ALA A 176 2.32 -15.53 -3.42
C ALA A 176 2.84 -16.65 -4.33
N ALA A 177 4.16 -16.68 -4.58
CA ALA A 177 4.78 -17.73 -5.37
C ALA A 177 4.67 -19.10 -4.69
N ALA A 178 4.89 -19.19 -3.39
CA ALA A 178 4.72 -20.43 -2.62
C ALA A 178 3.28 -20.94 -2.68
N LEU A 179 2.30 -20.05 -2.55
CA LEU A 179 0.88 -20.38 -2.70
C LEU A 179 0.59 -20.89 -4.11
N ALA A 180 1.07 -20.18 -5.14
CA ALA A 180 0.87 -20.57 -6.54
C ALA A 180 1.49 -21.94 -6.85
N MET A 181 2.68 -22.23 -6.32
CA MET A 181 3.32 -23.57 -6.47
C MET A 181 2.52 -24.66 -5.73
N ALA A 182 2.03 -24.40 -4.53
CA ALA A 182 1.29 -25.37 -3.74
C ALA A 182 -0.04 -25.80 -4.38
N VAL A 183 -0.69 -24.89 -5.11
CA VAL A 183 -2.00 -25.14 -5.74
C VAL A 183 -1.91 -25.35 -7.26
N GLY A 184 -0.73 -25.27 -7.85
CA GLY A 184 -0.51 -25.46 -9.28
C GLY A 184 -0.99 -24.30 -10.15
N GLY A 185 -1.08 -23.07 -9.61
CA GLY A 185 -1.48 -21.89 -10.38
C GLY A 185 -1.85 -20.69 -9.52
N TRP A 186 -2.24 -19.61 -10.16
CA TRP A 186 -2.49 -18.31 -9.51
C TRP A 186 -3.94 -18.11 -9.01
N GLN A 187 -4.80 -19.11 -9.17
CA GLN A 187 -6.24 -19.01 -8.90
C GLN A 187 -6.61 -18.74 -7.43
N LEU A 188 -5.72 -18.99 -6.49
CA LEU A 188 -5.94 -18.69 -5.06
C LEU A 188 -5.20 -17.43 -4.57
N THR A 189 -4.54 -16.68 -5.45
CA THR A 189 -3.86 -15.42 -5.08
C THR A 189 -4.83 -14.44 -4.41
N TRP A 190 -6.11 -14.44 -4.83
CA TRP A 190 -7.12 -13.57 -4.21
C TRP A 190 -7.35 -13.87 -2.72
N LEU A 191 -7.17 -15.10 -2.26
CA LEU A 191 -7.30 -15.42 -0.83
C LEU A 191 -6.23 -14.70 0.01
N MET A 192 -4.99 -14.73 -0.46
CA MET A 192 -3.88 -14.02 0.20
C MET A 192 -4.14 -12.51 0.23
N THR A 193 -4.53 -11.94 -0.90
CA THR A 193 -4.80 -10.50 -0.98
C THR A 193 -6.04 -10.10 -0.16
N CYS A 194 -7.10 -10.90 -0.16
CA CYS A 194 -8.26 -10.64 0.69
C CYS A 194 -7.91 -10.73 2.19
N ALA A 195 -7.06 -11.68 2.60
CA ALA A 195 -6.57 -11.73 3.98
C ALA A 195 -5.80 -10.45 4.35
N CYS A 196 -4.92 -9.97 3.47
CA CYS A 196 -4.25 -8.69 3.63
C CYS A 196 -5.24 -7.51 3.69
N CYS A 197 -6.26 -7.51 2.84
CA CYS A 197 -7.29 -6.46 2.84
C CYS A 197 -8.10 -6.45 4.14
N VAL A 198 -8.45 -7.61 4.70
CA VAL A 198 -9.13 -7.72 5.99
C VAL A 198 -8.27 -7.16 7.12
N ILE A 199 -6.98 -7.53 7.14
CA ILE A 199 -6.02 -6.99 8.12
C ILE A 199 -5.92 -5.47 7.97
N GLY A 200 -5.71 -4.97 6.74
CA GLY A 200 -5.60 -3.53 6.47
C GLY A 200 -6.87 -2.76 6.82
N ALA A 201 -8.04 -3.29 6.51
CA ALA A 201 -9.33 -2.69 6.88
C ALA A 201 -9.52 -2.66 8.41
N GLY A 202 -9.17 -3.74 9.10
CA GLY A 202 -9.20 -3.79 10.57
C GLY A 202 -8.29 -2.73 11.21
N LEU A 203 -7.09 -2.53 10.66
CA LEU A 203 -6.17 -1.47 11.10
C LEU A 203 -6.74 -0.06 10.79
N ALA A 204 -7.35 0.14 9.61
CA ALA A 204 -7.99 1.39 9.23
C ALA A 204 -9.14 1.76 10.18
N LEU A 205 -9.94 0.78 10.62
CA LEU A 205 -10.98 0.98 11.63
C LEU A 205 -10.41 1.40 12.99
N ARG A 206 -9.23 0.89 13.35
CA ARG A 206 -8.53 1.29 14.58
C ARG A 206 -8.03 2.73 14.50
N VAL A 207 -7.36 3.08 13.40
CA VAL A 207 -6.86 4.44 13.15
C VAL A 207 -7.99 5.47 13.11
N GLY A 208 -9.12 5.16 12.49
CA GLY A 208 -10.28 6.04 12.45
C GLY A 208 -10.90 6.37 13.83
N ARG A 209 -10.52 5.65 14.88
CA ARG A 209 -10.93 5.94 16.27
C ARG A 209 -9.98 6.92 16.97
N LEU A 210 -8.80 7.16 16.42
CA LEU A 210 -7.84 8.09 16.98
C LEU A 210 -8.30 9.54 16.74
N PRO A 211 -8.33 10.42 17.78
CA PRO A 211 -8.77 11.81 17.62
C PRO A 211 -7.98 12.58 16.57
N GLN A 212 -6.66 12.34 16.50
CA GLN A 212 -5.76 13.00 15.54
C GLN A 212 -6.00 12.58 14.07
N ALA A 213 -6.62 11.42 13.84
CA ALA A 213 -6.93 10.95 12.49
C ALA A 213 -8.25 11.52 11.94
N ARG A 214 -9.07 12.17 12.79
CA ARG A 214 -10.40 12.71 12.44
C ARG A 214 -10.38 14.16 12.00
N GLN A 215 -9.28 14.86 12.23
CA GLN A 215 -9.06 16.25 11.82
C GLN A 215 -8.52 16.27 10.37
#